data_c4b0c3cab97778c61eba638a934aa69f
#
_entry.id   c4b0c3cab97778c61eba638a934aa69f
#
_cell.length_a   1.000
_cell.length_b   1.000
_cell.length_c   1.000
_cell.angle_alpha   90.00
_cell.angle_beta   90.00
_cell.angle_gamma   90.00
#
_symmetry.space_group_name_H-M   'P 1'
#
loop_
_entity.id
_entity.type
_entity.pdbx_description
1 polymer ?
#
loop_
_entity_poly.entity_id
_entity_poly.type
_entity_poly.pdbx_seq_one_letter_code
_entity_poly.pdbx_strand_id
1 'polypeptide(L)'
;MKDSVIIIESPNKVEKIKQLTDAEVYATIGHFTNLIGVDIENNFACKLEIKEDKAKKINFLINACRDKKVYIATDPDREGYGIGYQFYEKIKNVASEIYRAEFHEITPSGIENGLKNAVLFSRSNTNLYQSFLGRIASDQVVGFALTSYLRKSLNLSELSAGRVQTPALALICQRDQEIRDFDKLDGE
;
A
#
# COMPACT_ATOMS: atom_id res chain seq x y z
N MET A 1 27.44 2.84 -7.98
CA MET A 1 25.96 2.95 -8.01
C MET A 1 25.43 4.04 -8.96
N LYS A 2 26.29 4.72 -9.76
CA LYS A 2 25.90 5.84 -10.64
C LYS A 2 24.79 5.53 -11.66
N ASP A 3 24.54 4.26 -11.98
CA ASP A 3 23.51 3.83 -12.95
C ASP A 3 22.38 3.03 -12.30
N SER A 4 22.05 3.32 -11.04
CA SER A 4 20.98 2.64 -10.34
C SER A 4 19.90 3.61 -9.85
N VAL A 5 18.67 3.09 -9.75
CA VAL A 5 17.49 3.81 -9.28
C VAL A 5 16.94 3.14 -8.03
N ILE A 6 16.60 3.93 -7.03
CA ILE A 6 15.89 3.48 -5.83
C ILE A 6 14.47 4.04 -5.88
N ILE A 7 13.48 3.16 -5.81
CA ILE A 7 12.06 3.52 -5.76
C ILE A 7 11.54 3.29 -4.35
N ILE A 8 11.08 4.34 -3.71
CA ILE A 8 10.46 4.32 -2.38
C ILE A 8 8.99 4.71 -2.44
N GLU A 9 8.28 4.61 -1.32
CA GLU A 9 6.86 4.98 -1.25
C GLU A 9 6.68 6.48 -0.98
N SER A 10 7.33 7.00 0.07
CA SER A 10 7.10 8.36 0.59
C SER A 10 8.04 9.40 0.00
N PRO A 11 7.53 10.50 -0.56
CA PRO A 11 8.35 11.58 -1.08
C PRO A 11 9.20 12.27 0.00
N ASN A 12 8.75 12.27 1.26
CA ASN A 12 9.43 12.94 2.38
C ASN A 12 10.79 12.28 2.73
N LYS A 13 11.00 11.02 2.32
CA LYS A 13 12.24 10.28 2.55
C LYS A 13 13.26 10.47 1.42
N VAL A 14 12.86 11.02 0.25
CA VAL A 14 13.69 11.07 -0.97
C VAL A 14 14.99 11.83 -0.74
N GLU A 15 14.92 13.09 -0.27
CA GLU A 15 16.12 13.93 -0.12
C GLU A 15 17.11 13.36 0.90
N LYS A 16 16.60 12.77 1.99
CA LYS A 16 17.48 12.14 2.98
C LYS A 16 18.20 10.92 2.42
N ILE A 17 17.51 10.07 1.64
CA ILE A 17 18.13 8.89 1.02
C ILE A 17 19.13 9.30 -0.07
N LYS A 18 18.84 10.33 -0.88
CA LYS A 18 19.77 10.87 -1.88
C LYS A 18 21.10 11.31 -1.28
N GLN A 19 21.09 11.84 -0.05
CA GLN A 19 22.32 12.25 0.65
C GLN A 19 23.16 11.06 1.12
N LEU A 20 22.56 9.86 1.19
CA LEU A 20 23.17 8.63 1.70
C LEU A 20 23.58 7.64 0.61
N THR A 21 23.31 7.95 -0.67
CA THR A 21 23.62 7.06 -1.80
C THR A 21 23.88 7.87 -3.08
N ASP A 22 24.68 7.30 -3.98
CA ASP A 22 24.91 7.85 -5.33
C ASP A 22 23.83 7.45 -6.35
N ALA A 23 22.81 6.70 -5.92
CA ALA A 23 21.71 6.28 -6.79
C ALA A 23 20.69 7.41 -7.00
N GLU A 24 20.00 7.39 -8.13
CA GLU A 24 18.82 8.23 -8.31
C GLU A 24 17.69 7.74 -7.41
N VAL A 25 17.04 8.61 -6.64
CA VAL A 25 15.96 8.23 -5.70
C VAL A 25 14.66 8.90 -6.09
N TYR A 26 13.61 8.10 -6.24
CA TYR A 26 12.28 8.56 -6.58
C TYR A 26 11.21 7.92 -5.69
N ALA A 27 10.04 8.56 -5.61
CA ALA A 27 8.90 8.05 -4.84
C ALA A 27 7.66 7.84 -5.72
N THR A 28 6.91 6.76 -5.45
CA THR A 28 5.59 6.49 -6.06
C THR A 28 4.50 7.42 -5.54
N ILE A 29 4.74 8.08 -4.40
CA ILE A 29 3.76 8.92 -3.68
C ILE A 29 2.55 8.07 -3.23
N GLY A 30 2.82 6.99 -2.48
CA GLY A 30 1.84 6.05 -1.98
C GLY A 30 1.18 5.21 -3.08
N HIS A 31 -0.04 4.75 -2.84
CA HIS A 31 -0.81 3.97 -3.79
C HIS A 31 -1.12 4.76 -5.08
N PHE A 32 -0.69 4.22 -6.20
CA PHE A 32 -0.90 4.83 -7.53
C PHE A 32 -1.96 4.11 -8.35
N THR A 33 -2.60 3.06 -7.80
CA THR A 33 -3.71 2.35 -8.45
C THR A 33 -4.99 2.48 -7.64
N ASN A 34 -6.13 2.33 -8.34
CA ASN A 34 -7.45 2.12 -7.78
C ASN A 34 -7.91 0.69 -8.04
N LEU A 35 -8.61 0.10 -7.08
CA LEU A 35 -9.39 -1.11 -7.30
C LEU A 35 -10.69 -0.71 -8.01
N ILE A 36 -10.86 -1.14 -9.26
CA ILE A 36 -12.05 -0.84 -10.07
C ILE A 36 -13.08 -1.97 -10.06
N GLY A 37 -12.70 -3.15 -9.57
CA GLY A 37 -13.59 -4.28 -9.41
C GLY A 37 -12.91 -5.51 -8.83
N VAL A 38 -13.74 -6.41 -8.31
CA VAL A 38 -13.36 -7.74 -7.83
C VAL A 38 -14.22 -8.75 -8.57
N ASP A 39 -13.58 -9.66 -9.30
CA ASP A 39 -14.23 -10.74 -10.00
C ASP A 39 -14.43 -11.93 -9.05
N ILE A 40 -15.65 -12.06 -8.51
CA ILE A 40 -15.99 -13.09 -7.52
C ILE A 40 -15.95 -14.49 -8.14
N GLU A 41 -16.35 -14.63 -9.40
CA GLU A 41 -16.40 -15.92 -10.11
C GLU A 41 -14.98 -16.39 -10.47
N ASN A 42 -14.05 -15.47 -10.64
CA ASN A 42 -12.65 -15.75 -10.94
C ASN A 42 -11.76 -15.56 -9.69
N ASN A 43 -12.07 -16.31 -8.64
CA ASN A 43 -11.24 -16.41 -7.43
C ASN A 43 -10.93 -15.06 -6.77
N PHE A 44 -11.88 -14.12 -6.79
CA PHE A 44 -11.76 -12.75 -6.28
C PHE A 44 -10.64 -11.94 -6.93
N ALA A 45 -10.38 -12.18 -8.21
CA ALA A 45 -9.36 -11.45 -8.96
C ALA A 45 -9.60 -9.93 -8.91
N CYS A 46 -8.60 -9.20 -8.43
CA CYS A 46 -8.66 -7.74 -8.30
C CYS A 46 -8.29 -7.07 -9.61
N LYS A 47 -9.15 -6.20 -10.13
CA LYS A 47 -8.88 -5.35 -11.28
C LYS A 47 -8.38 -3.99 -10.82
N LEU A 48 -7.10 -3.72 -11.08
CA LEU A 48 -6.40 -2.51 -10.65
C LEU A 48 -6.07 -1.62 -11.84
N GLU A 49 -6.38 -0.32 -11.74
CA GLU A 49 -6.01 0.67 -12.76
C GLU A 49 -5.21 1.81 -12.15
N ILE A 50 -4.29 2.37 -12.94
CA ILE A 50 -3.50 3.53 -12.52
C ILE A 50 -4.43 4.74 -12.38
N LYS A 51 -4.31 5.46 -11.27
CA LYS A 51 -5.04 6.71 -11.03
C LYS A 51 -4.65 7.75 -12.06
N GLU A 52 -5.62 8.46 -12.63
CA GLU A 52 -5.38 9.46 -13.69
C GLU A 52 -4.39 10.56 -13.24
N ASP A 53 -4.53 11.05 -12.00
CA ASP A 53 -3.64 12.04 -11.39
C ASP A 53 -2.20 11.53 -11.19
N LYS A 54 -1.98 10.20 -11.12
CA LYS A 54 -0.68 9.55 -10.95
C LYS A 54 -0.04 9.12 -12.28
N ALA A 55 -0.81 8.99 -13.35
CA ALA A 55 -0.35 8.40 -14.60
C ALA A 55 0.92 9.07 -15.16
N LYS A 56 0.96 10.41 -15.20
CA LYS A 56 2.13 11.16 -15.67
C LYS A 56 3.39 10.87 -14.84
N LYS A 57 3.23 10.82 -13.50
CA LYS A 57 4.34 10.53 -12.58
C LYS A 57 4.83 9.10 -12.74
N ILE A 58 3.94 8.13 -12.82
CA ILE A 58 4.31 6.72 -12.98
C ILE A 58 5.01 6.50 -14.33
N ASN A 59 4.54 7.10 -15.43
CA ASN A 59 5.21 7.04 -16.72
C ASN A 59 6.61 7.65 -16.67
N PHE A 60 6.81 8.77 -15.97
CA PHE A 60 8.12 9.34 -15.72
C PHE A 60 9.04 8.36 -14.98
N LEU A 61 8.54 7.71 -13.91
CA LEU A 61 9.31 6.74 -13.12
C LEU A 61 9.69 5.49 -13.96
N ILE A 62 8.77 4.99 -14.79
CA ILE A 62 9.05 3.87 -15.70
C ILE A 62 10.20 4.24 -16.65
N ASN A 63 10.16 5.45 -17.24
CA ASN A 63 11.24 5.91 -18.12
C ASN A 63 12.57 6.09 -17.38
N ALA A 64 12.55 6.59 -16.15
CA ALA A 64 13.74 6.73 -15.30
C ALA A 64 14.39 5.38 -14.96
N CYS A 65 13.64 4.29 -14.96
CA CYS A 65 14.11 2.93 -14.71
C CYS A 65 14.66 2.22 -15.96
N ARG A 66 14.53 2.81 -17.16
CA ARG A 66 14.90 2.17 -18.43
C ARG A 66 16.38 1.81 -18.46
N ASP A 67 16.65 0.53 -18.76
CA ASP A 67 17.98 -0.06 -18.88
C ASP A 67 18.87 0.10 -17.63
N LYS A 68 18.26 0.49 -16.48
CA LYS A 68 18.97 0.67 -15.21
C LYS A 68 18.74 -0.49 -14.25
N LYS A 69 19.64 -0.62 -13.28
CA LYS A 69 19.46 -1.46 -12.09
C LYS A 69 18.52 -0.75 -11.12
N VAL A 70 17.43 -1.40 -10.75
CA VAL A 70 16.38 -0.79 -9.92
C VAL A 70 16.26 -1.51 -8.58
N TYR A 71 16.24 -0.75 -7.50
CA TYR A 71 15.93 -1.21 -6.15
C TYR A 71 14.55 -0.71 -5.76
N ILE A 72 13.57 -1.60 -5.63
CA ILE A 72 12.26 -1.28 -5.08
C ILE A 72 12.36 -1.39 -3.56
N ALA A 73 12.37 -0.24 -2.90
CA ALA A 73 12.54 -0.08 -1.46
C ALA A 73 11.34 0.60 -0.82
N THR A 74 10.13 0.22 -1.25
CA THR A 74 8.89 0.56 -0.56
C THR A 74 8.89 -0.05 0.83
N ASP A 75 8.08 0.48 1.75
CA ASP A 75 8.11 0.11 3.16
C ASP A 75 8.02 -1.43 3.37
N PRO A 76 8.70 -2.00 4.38
CA PRO A 76 8.80 -3.45 4.58
C PRO A 76 7.55 -4.03 5.25
N ASP A 77 6.38 -3.62 4.79
CA ASP A 77 5.09 -4.14 5.22
C ASP A 77 4.26 -4.64 4.03
N ARG A 78 3.07 -5.14 4.30
CA ARG A 78 2.17 -5.68 3.27
C ARG A 78 1.75 -4.62 2.25
N GLU A 79 1.47 -3.39 2.70
CA GLU A 79 1.01 -2.31 1.83
C GLU A 79 2.16 -1.83 0.92
N GLY A 80 3.33 -1.58 1.51
CA GLY A 80 4.53 -1.19 0.77
C GLY A 80 4.95 -2.28 -0.22
N TYR A 81 4.85 -3.57 0.15
CA TYR A 81 5.11 -4.66 -0.79
C TYR A 81 4.09 -4.66 -1.95
N GLY A 82 2.80 -4.42 -1.65
CA GLY A 82 1.74 -4.30 -2.66
C GLY A 82 2.04 -3.19 -3.68
N ILE A 83 2.43 -2.02 -3.22
CA ILE A 83 2.84 -0.89 -4.06
C ILE A 83 4.07 -1.26 -4.89
N GLY A 84 5.09 -1.84 -4.25
CA GLY A 84 6.33 -2.26 -4.91
C GLY A 84 6.10 -3.32 -5.99
N TYR A 85 5.25 -4.32 -5.74
CA TYR A 85 4.92 -5.36 -6.70
C TYR A 85 4.17 -4.79 -7.92
N GLN A 86 3.21 -3.91 -7.71
CA GLN A 86 2.50 -3.24 -8.81
C GLN A 86 3.47 -2.42 -9.67
N PHE A 87 4.44 -1.75 -9.06
CA PHE A 87 5.46 -1.02 -9.80
C PHE A 87 6.43 -1.97 -10.53
N TYR A 88 6.84 -3.07 -9.89
CA TYR A 88 7.63 -4.13 -10.52
C TYR A 88 6.99 -4.62 -11.83
N GLU A 89 5.69 -4.90 -11.82
CA GLU A 89 4.96 -5.33 -13.02
C GLU A 89 5.01 -4.32 -14.18
N LYS A 90 5.18 -3.02 -13.88
CA LYS A 90 5.30 -1.98 -14.90
C LYS A 90 6.72 -1.87 -15.49
N ILE A 91 7.74 -2.25 -14.73
CA ILE A 91 9.14 -2.06 -15.13
C ILE A 91 9.88 -3.36 -15.47
N LYS A 92 9.29 -4.54 -15.24
CA LYS A 92 9.97 -5.85 -15.43
C LYS A 92 10.53 -6.10 -16.83
N ASN A 93 9.98 -5.43 -17.86
CA ASN A 93 10.46 -5.52 -19.23
C ASN A 93 11.20 -4.24 -19.68
N VAL A 94 11.47 -3.31 -18.74
CA VAL A 94 12.07 -1.99 -19.04
C VAL A 94 13.42 -1.84 -18.36
N ALA A 95 13.52 -2.28 -17.10
CA ALA A 95 14.74 -2.21 -16.30
C ALA A 95 15.69 -3.40 -16.63
N SER A 96 17.00 -3.20 -16.44
CA SER A 96 17.99 -4.26 -16.64
C SER A 96 17.93 -5.33 -15.56
N GLU A 97 17.85 -4.92 -14.31
CA GLU A 97 17.72 -5.79 -13.13
C GLU A 97 16.83 -5.12 -12.09
N ILE A 98 16.03 -5.90 -11.38
CA ILE A 98 15.12 -5.39 -10.36
C ILE A 98 15.31 -6.16 -9.06
N TYR A 99 15.57 -5.43 -7.98
CA TYR A 99 15.78 -5.95 -6.65
C TYR A 99 14.72 -5.43 -5.68
N ARG A 100 14.33 -6.27 -4.72
CA ARG A 100 13.62 -5.85 -3.51
C ARG A 100 14.65 -5.49 -2.46
N ALA A 101 14.67 -4.24 -2.01
CA ALA A 101 15.45 -3.77 -0.87
C ALA A 101 14.51 -3.37 0.27
N GLU A 102 14.95 -3.55 1.52
CA GLU A 102 14.19 -3.19 2.71
C GLU A 102 15.00 -2.25 3.58
N PHE A 103 14.49 -1.04 3.79
CA PHE A 103 15.09 -0.04 4.66
C PHE A 103 14.28 0.03 5.95
N HIS A 104 14.82 -0.54 7.03
CA HIS A 104 14.20 -0.49 8.36
C HIS A 104 14.49 0.84 9.07
N GLU A 105 15.57 1.52 8.67
CA GLU A 105 15.93 2.84 9.16
C GLU A 105 16.59 3.67 8.04
N ILE A 106 16.46 4.99 8.11
CA ILE A 106 17.07 5.92 7.15
C ILE A 106 18.35 6.51 7.76
N THR A 107 19.36 5.64 7.88
CA THR A 107 20.73 5.93 8.32
C THR A 107 21.70 5.42 7.28
N PRO A 108 22.99 5.87 7.25
CA PRO A 108 23.98 5.34 6.31
C PRO A 108 24.08 3.81 6.37
N SER A 109 24.16 3.25 7.57
CA SER A 109 24.23 1.79 7.80
C SER A 109 22.95 1.07 7.38
N GLY A 110 21.77 1.65 7.66
CA GLY A 110 20.48 1.06 7.28
C GLY A 110 20.27 0.98 5.76
N ILE A 111 20.66 2.04 5.04
CA ILE A 111 20.60 2.05 3.56
C ILE A 111 21.63 1.07 2.98
N GLU A 112 22.89 1.09 3.45
CA GLU A 112 23.90 0.17 2.98
C GLU A 112 23.50 -1.30 3.20
N ASN A 113 23.03 -1.64 4.39
CA ASN A 113 22.56 -2.98 4.74
C ASN A 113 21.36 -3.41 3.88
N GLY A 114 20.37 -2.53 3.69
CA GLY A 114 19.21 -2.81 2.85
C GLY A 114 19.58 -3.06 1.38
N LEU A 115 20.55 -2.32 0.83
CA LEU A 115 21.03 -2.53 -0.54
C LEU A 115 21.90 -3.78 -0.66
N LYS A 116 22.74 -4.08 0.33
CA LYS A 116 23.60 -5.28 0.36
C LYS A 116 22.79 -6.56 0.46
N ASN A 117 21.70 -6.55 1.23
CA ASN A 117 20.82 -7.70 1.44
C ASN A 117 19.67 -7.76 0.43
N ALA A 118 19.64 -6.87 -0.56
CA ALA A 118 18.59 -6.85 -1.56
C ALA A 118 18.59 -8.15 -2.39
N VAL A 119 17.39 -8.71 -2.59
CA VAL A 119 17.18 -9.93 -3.37
C VAL A 119 16.54 -9.60 -4.72
N LEU A 120 16.77 -10.42 -5.74
CA LEU A 120 16.04 -10.29 -7.01
C LEU A 120 14.54 -10.24 -6.72
N PHE A 121 13.84 -9.25 -7.27
CA PHE A 121 12.43 -9.05 -6.97
C PHE A 121 11.57 -10.29 -7.30
N SER A 122 11.91 -11.01 -8.37
CA SER A 122 11.27 -12.27 -8.76
C SER A 122 11.41 -13.41 -7.74
N ARG A 123 12.38 -13.30 -6.82
CA ARG A 123 12.62 -14.27 -5.73
C ARG A 123 12.13 -13.76 -4.37
N SER A 124 11.53 -12.56 -4.32
CA SER A 124 10.98 -12.00 -3.09
C SER A 124 9.68 -12.69 -2.67
N ASN A 125 9.21 -12.43 -1.46
CA ASN A 125 8.03 -13.11 -0.90
C ASN A 125 6.71 -12.61 -1.54
N THR A 126 6.32 -13.20 -2.67
CA THR A 126 5.08 -12.86 -3.39
C THR A 126 3.80 -13.13 -2.58
N ASN A 127 3.85 -13.92 -1.49
CA ASN A 127 2.70 -14.14 -0.61
C ASN A 127 2.23 -12.85 0.05
N LEU A 128 3.12 -11.88 0.28
CA LEU A 128 2.75 -10.56 0.77
C LEU A 128 1.84 -9.82 -0.22
N TYR A 129 2.09 -9.97 -1.53
CA TYR A 129 1.22 -9.41 -2.54
C TYR A 129 -0.15 -10.08 -2.57
N GLN A 130 -0.20 -11.40 -2.42
CA GLN A 130 -1.48 -12.12 -2.31
C GLN A 130 -2.26 -11.69 -1.07
N SER A 131 -1.56 -11.50 0.06
CA SER A 131 -2.17 -10.96 1.28
C SER A 131 -2.70 -9.53 1.10
N PHE A 132 -1.98 -8.69 0.36
CA PHE A 132 -2.45 -7.35 -0.03
C PHE A 132 -3.72 -7.42 -0.88
N LEU A 133 -3.74 -8.25 -1.94
CA LEU A 133 -4.92 -8.43 -2.79
C LEU A 133 -6.10 -8.98 -2.01
N GLY A 134 -5.89 -9.98 -1.15
CA GLY A 134 -6.94 -10.55 -0.31
C GLY A 134 -7.57 -9.52 0.62
N ARG A 135 -6.77 -8.61 1.18
CA ARG A 135 -7.27 -7.50 2.00
C ARG A 135 -8.17 -6.56 1.19
N ILE A 136 -7.68 -6.03 0.07
CA ILE A 136 -8.45 -5.06 -0.73
C ILE A 136 -9.71 -5.67 -1.33
N ALA A 137 -9.67 -6.95 -1.75
CA ALA A 137 -10.85 -7.68 -2.19
C ALA A 137 -11.88 -7.84 -1.07
N SER A 138 -11.44 -8.26 0.13
CA SER A 138 -12.32 -8.40 1.30
C SER A 138 -12.95 -7.08 1.70
N ASP A 139 -12.18 -5.99 1.75
CA ASP A 139 -12.68 -4.66 2.08
C ASP A 139 -13.74 -4.20 1.07
N GLN A 140 -13.54 -4.47 -0.21
CA GLN A 140 -14.49 -4.15 -1.28
C GLN A 140 -15.78 -4.97 -1.15
N VAL A 141 -15.68 -6.30 -1.11
CA VAL A 141 -16.85 -7.20 -1.12
C VAL A 141 -17.67 -7.02 0.16
N VAL A 142 -17.03 -7.05 1.32
CA VAL A 142 -17.71 -6.91 2.62
C VAL A 142 -18.30 -5.50 2.77
N GLY A 143 -17.53 -4.46 2.40
CA GLY A 143 -17.99 -3.07 2.46
C GLY A 143 -19.24 -2.84 1.61
N PHE A 144 -19.28 -3.34 0.38
CA PHE A 144 -20.45 -3.21 -0.49
C PHE A 144 -21.66 -4.00 0.03
N ALA A 145 -21.46 -5.25 0.43
CA ALA A 145 -22.55 -6.10 0.91
C ALA A 145 -23.19 -5.50 2.17
N LEU A 146 -22.38 -5.17 3.18
CA LEU A 146 -22.88 -4.61 4.44
C LEU A 146 -23.50 -3.23 4.27
N THR A 147 -22.89 -2.36 3.47
CA THR A 147 -23.43 -1.02 3.19
C THR A 147 -24.80 -1.12 2.51
N SER A 148 -24.92 -1.98 1.49
CA SER A 148 -26.19 -2.20 0.79
C SER A 148 -27.27 -2.75 1.73
N TYR A 149 -26.91 -3.70 2.60
CA TYR A 149 -27.81 -4.26 3.58
C TYR A 149 -28.31 -3.19 4.57
N LEU A 150 -27.41 -2.41 5.17
CA LEU A 150 -27.76 -1.36 6.13
C LEU A 150 -28.67 -0.30 5.52
N ARG A 151 -28.33 0.19 4.33
CA ARG A 151 -29.14 1.20 3.61
C ARG A 151 -30.56 0.74 3.38
N LYS A 152 -30.73 -0.51 2.95
CA LYS A 152 -32.04 -1.11 2.73
C LYS A 152 -32.81 -1.33 4.02
N SER A 153 -32.15 -1.88 5.06
CA SER A 153 -32.81 -2.25 6.33
C SER A 153 -33.28 -1.04 7.13
N LEU A 154 -32.50 0.06 7.09
CA LEU A 154 -32.76 1.28 7.87
C LEU A 154 -33.37 2.41 7.03
N ASN A 155 -33.49 2.21 5.72
CA ASN A 155 -33.95 3.22 4.77
C ASN A 155 -33.17 4.55 4.86
N LEU A 156 -31.85 4.48 5.05
CA LEU A 156 -30.95 5.62 5.18
C LEU A 156 -29.82 5.50 4.15
N SER A 157 -29.79 6.41 3.17
CA SER A 157 -28.79 6.39 2.07
C SER A 157 -27.38 6.76 2.50
N GLU A 158 -27.26 7.54 3.58
CA GLU A 158 -25.98 8.07 4.10
C GLU A 158 -25.12 7.03 4.82
N LEU A 159 -25.71 5.88 5.21
CA LEU A 159 -24.99 4.88 5.98
C LEU A 159 -23.95 4.16 5.15
N SER A 160 -22.83 3.83 5.81
CA SER A 160 -21.81 2.94 5.28
C SER A 160 -21.31 1.98 6.36
N ALA A 161 -20.86 0.82 5.93
CA ALA A 161 -20.22 -0.18 6.79
C ALA A 161 -18.93 -0.68 6.15
N GLY A 162 -18.02 -1.15 6.99
CA GLY A 162 -16.76 -1.70 6.53
C GLY A 162 -16.08 -2.52 7.61
N ARG A 163 -15.16 -3.38 7.17
CA ARG A 163 -14.46 -4.34 8.02
C ARG A 163 -13.68 -3.69 9.19
N VAL A 164 -13.22 -2.46 9.02
CA VAL A 164 -12.46 -1.73 10.05
C VAL A 164 -13.35 -0.68 10.74
N GLN A 165 -14.06 0.14 9.97
CA GLN A 165 -14.84 1.25 10.53
C GLN A 165 -15.98 0.80 11.44
N THR A 166 -16.65 -0.31 11.11
CA THR A 166 -17.79 -0.78 11.91
C THR A 166 -17.36 -1.31 13.29
N PRO A 167 -16.34 -2.17 13.42
CA PRO A 167 -15.80 -2.55 14.73
C PRO A 167 -15.23 -1.37 15.53
N ALA A 168 -14.53 -0.43 14.87
CA ALA A 168 -14.00 0.75 15.54
C ALA A 168 -15.14 1.62 16.14
N LEU A 169 -16.21 1.83 15.38
CA LEU A 169 -17.39 2.54 15.89
C LEU A 169 -18.05 1.79 17.06
N ALA A 170 -18.15 0.45 16.97
CA ALA A 170 -18.71 -0.36 18.06
C ALA A 170 -17.92 -0.19 19.36
N LEU A 171 -16.58 -0.18 19.31
CA LEU A 171 -15.73 0.07 20.49
C LEU A 171 -15.95 1.46 21.08
N ILE A 172 -16.10 2.49 20.23
CA ILE A 172 -16.39 3.85 20.68
C ILE A 172 -17.75 3.93 21.36
N CYS A 173 -18.79 3.33 20.77
CA CYS A 173 -20.13 3.29 21.35
C CYS A 173 -20.17 2.53 22.68
N GLN A 174 -19.45 1.41 22.78
CA GLN A 174 -19.32 0.67 24.02
C GLN A 174 -18.69 1.53 25.11
N ARG A 175 -17.62 2.22 24.80
CA ARG A 175 -16.95 3.10 25.76
C ARG A 175 -17.82 4.28 26.20
N ASP A 176 -18.53 4.89 25.26
CA ASP A 176 -19.50 5.96 25.59
C ASP A 176 -20.61 5.46 26.53
N GLN A 177 -21.11 4.24 26.30
CA GLN A 177 -22.10 3.62 27.18
C GLN A 177 -21.55 3.37 28.59
N GLU A 178 -20.33 2.84 28.72
CA GLU A 178 -19.66 2.64 30.01
C GLU A 178 -19.52 3.96 30.80
N ILE A 179 -19.17 5.06 30.11
CA ILE A 179 -19.08 6.40 30.75
C ILE A 179 -20.45 6.87 31.24
N ARG A 180 -21.48 6.76 30.40
CA ARG A 180 -22.84 7.17 30.78
C ARG A 180 -23.43 6.36 31.94
N ASP A 181 -23.09 5.07 32.00
CA ASP A 181 -23.54 4.22 33.09
C ASP A 181 -22.78 4.51 34.40
N PHE A 182 -21.52 4.91 34.32
CA PHE A 182 -20.73 5.38 35.47
C PHE A 182 -21.29 6.69 36.04
N ASP A 183 -21.57 7.69 35.21
CA ASP A 183 -22.14 8.97 35.61
C ASP A 183 -23.51 8.84 36.32
N LYS A 184 -24.28 7.80 36.00
CA LYS A 184 -25.56 7.49 36.67
C LYS A 184 -25.38 6.92 38.06
N LEU A 185 -24.27 6.25 38.34
CA LEU A 185 -23.99 5.64 39.66
C LEU A 185 -23.51 6.66 40.66
N ASP A 186 -22.88 7.76 40.22
CA ASP A 186 -22.40 8.85 41.07
C ASP A 186 -23.43 9.96 41.32
N GLY A 187 -24.64 9.83 40.80
CA GLY A 187 -25.73 10.80 40.85
C GLY A 187 -26.89 10.46 41.81
N GLU A 188 -26.74 9.45 42.72
CA GLU A 188 -27.69 9.12 43.79
C GLU A 188 -27.16 9.53 45.16
#